data_a6d36388f119e48e5b0e48c7d82895fb
#
_entry.id   a6d36388f119e48e5b0e48c7d82895fb
#
_cell.length_a   1.000
_cell.length_b   1.000
_cell.length_c   1.000
_cell.angle_alpha   90.00
_cell.angle_beta   90.00
_cell.angle_gamma   90.00
#
_symmetry.space_group_name_H-M   'P 1'
#
loop_
_entity.id
_entity.type
_entity.pdbx_description
1 polymer ?
#
loop_
_entity_poly.entity_id
_entity_poly.type
_entity_poly.pdbx_seq_one_letter_code
_entity_poly.pdbx_strand_id
1 'polypeptide(L)'
;PYTTLFRSTENNENIWSFLFFTGYLKIKEIVKTGEVIGEPTIYSLVIPNLEIKSCYTDIIIQYFEIYKKAINKDNLYKALLGRNAQDFAEQITDLLRKTISYYNSTESFYHGLISGLLSGNVYYKVESNRENGDGRSDLVLYQQDVAQNAVILEFKVCGKNETADEAAKRALKQINDRDYASKAREDGYKNIIKYGVAFKGKMCY
;
A
#
# COMPACT_ATOMS: atom_id res chain seq x y z
N PRO A 1 43.32 -7.54 7.48
CA PRO A 1 42.38 -6.55 6.95
C PRO A 1 41.48 -7.24 5.92
N TYR A 2 40.25 -7.48 6.31
CA TYR A 2 39.25 -8.06 5.39
C TYR A 2 38.61 -6.91 4.63
N THR A 3 39.20 -6.58 3.48
CA THR A 3 38.56 -5.73 2.49
C THR A 3 37.51 -6.57 1.77
N THR A 4 36.29 -6.58 2.27
CA THR A 4 35.16 -7.09 1.52
C THR A 4 34.87 -6.05 0.44
N LEU A 5 35.40 -6.29 -0.76
CA LEU A 5 35.07 -5.53 -1.96
C LEU A 5 33.57 -5.71 -2.25
N PHE A 6 32.78 -4.68 -1.94
CA PHE A 6 31.42 -4.56 -2.43
C PHE A 6 31.48 -4.43 -3.95
N ARG A 7 31.35 -5.53 -4.65
CA ARG A 7 31.01 -5.50 -6.07
C ARG A 7 29.52 -5.19 -6.16
N SER A 8 29.18 -4.02 -6.66
CA SER A 8 27.83 -3.66 -7.06
C SER A 8 27.45 -4.48 -8.30
N THR A 9 27.10 -5.74 -8.09
CA THR A 9 26.33 -6.51 -9.04
C THR A 9 24.87 -6.29 -8.65
N GLU A 10 23.98 -6.19 -9.62
CA GLU A 10 22.55 -5.80 -9.55
C GLU A 10 21.65 -6.68 -8.63
N ASN A 11 22.17 -7.18 -7.53
CA ASN A 11 21.46 -8.04 -6.61
C ASN A 11 20.99 -7.23 -5.39
N ASN A 12 19.67 -7.18 -5.19
CA ASN A 12 19.03 -6.54 -4.03
C ASN A 12 19.54 -7.03 -2.67
N GLU A 13 20.18 -8.19 -2.60
CA GLU A 13 20.77 -8.76 -1.38
C GLU A 13 21.93 -7.92 -0.83
N ASN A 14 22.66 -7.21 -1.68
CA ASN A 14 23.79 -6.37 -1.28
C ASN A 14 23.35 -5.08 -0.56
N ILE A 15 22.12 -4.61 -0.78
CA ILE A 15 21.64 -3.36 -0.18
C ILE A 15 21.47 -3.49 1.34
N TRP A 16 21.01 -4.64 1.82
CA TRP A 16 20.83 -4.87 3.26
C TRP A 16 22.17 -4.89 4.00
N SER A 17 23.18 -5.54 3.39
CA SER A 17 24.54 -5.52 3.90
C SER A 17 25.13 -4.13 3.91
N PHE A 18 24.96 -3.35 2.84
CA PHE A 18 25.39 -1.96 2.77
C PHE A 18 24.73 -1.11 3.86
N LEU A 19 23.41 -1.18 4.01
CA LEU A 19 22.67 -0.42 5.03
C LEU A 19 23.09 -0.82 6.46
N PHE A 20 23.40 -2.09 6.68
CA PHE A 20 23.93 -2.55 7.96
C PHE A 20 25.33 -2.00 8.24
N PHE A 21 26.28 -2.13 7.32
CA PHE A 21 27.64 -1.65 7.50
C PHE A 21 27.77 -0.13 7.58
N THR A 22 26.87 0.59 6.96
CA THR A 22 26.81 2.07 7.04
C THR A 22 26.06 2.58 8.27
N GLY A 23 25.51 1.70 9.11
CA GLY A 23 24.81 2.07 10.34
C GLY A 23 23.34 2.47 10.16
N TYR A 24 22.79 2.36 8.94
CA TYR A 24 21.37 2.60 8.69
C TYR A 24 20.46 1.48 9.18
N LEU A 25 21.02 0.29 9.42
CA LEU A 25 20.35 -0.83 10.07
C LEU A 25 21.22 -1.41 11.16
N LYS A 26 20.61 -2.07 12.15
CA LYS A 26 21.31 -2.87 13.17
C LYS A 26 20.68 -4.25 13.29
N ILE A 27 21.45 -5.22 13.73
CA ILE A 27 20.95 -6.55 14.08
C ILE A 27 20.06 -6.43 15.31
N LYS A 28 18.83 -6.93 15.21
CA LYS A 28 17.92 -7.10 16.34
C LYS A 28 18.19 -8.46 17.02
N GLU A 29 18.20 -9.51 16.21
CA GLU A 29 18.36 -10.89 16.68
C GLU A 29 18.87 -11.81 15.55
N ILE A 30 19.40 -12.97 15.93
CA ILE A 30 19.73 -14.03 15.00
C ILE A 30 18.48 -14.92 14.86
N VAL A 31 17.93 -15.00 13.67
CA VAL A 31 16.72 -15.78 13.37
C VAL A 31 17.08 -17.25 13.15
N LYS A 32 18.19 -17.53 12.45
CA LYS A 32 18.70 -18.87 12.19
C LYS A 32 20.23 -18.83 12.17
N THR A 33 20.86 -19.73 12.92
CA THR A 33 22.31 -19.93 12.85
C THR A 33 22.58 -21.06 11.86
N GLY A 34 23.51 -20.87 10.93
CA GLY A 34 23.99 -21.96 10.09
C GLY A 34 24.72 -23.00 10.96
N GLU A 35 24.26 -24.23 10.94
CA GLU A 35 24.84 -25.34 11.73
C GLU A 35 25.97 -26.06 11.01
N VAL A 36 26.07 -25.86 9.68
CA VAL A 36 27.07 -26.52 8.84
C VAL A 36 27.86 -25.44 8.06
N ILE A 37 29.13 -25.75 7.75
CA ILE A 37 29.98 -24.86 6.92
C ILE A 37 29.29 -24.62 5.56
N GLY A 38 28.99 -23.35 5.26
CA GLY A 38 28.32 -22.92 4.03
C GLY A 38 26.82 -22.62 4.17
N GLU A 39 26.18 -22.94 5.31
CA GLU A 39 24.83 -22.46 5.57
C GLU A 39 24.83 -20.98 6.00
N PRO A 40 23.94 -20.14 5.43
CA PRO A 40 23.86 -18.73 5.82
C PRO A 40 23.24 -18.57 7.21
N THR A 41 23.82 -17.69 8.02
CA THR A 41 23.16 -17.17 9.21
C THR A 41 22.18 -16.08 8.83
N ILE A 42 20.94 -16.18 9.30
CA ILE A 42 19.86 -15.24 9.00
C ILE A 42 19.69 -14.29 10.19
N TYR A 43 19.76 -13.00 9.92
CA TYR A 43 19.60 -11.93 10.90
C TYR A 43 18.29 -11.18 10.68
N SER A 44 17.62 -10.82 11.77
CA SER A 44 16.56 -9.80 11.77
C SER A 44 17.21 -8.42 11.93
N LEU A 45 16.92 -7.51 11.00
CA LEU A 45 17.46 -6.15 11.01
C LEU A 45 16.38 -5.16 11.41
N VAL A 46 16.77 -4.09 12.13
CA VAL A 46 15.87 -2.99 12.52
C VAL A 46 16.55 -1.64 12.33
N ILE A 47 15.75 -0.59 12.23
CA ILE A 47 16.20 0.80 12.24
C ILE A 47 16.78 1.11 13.62
N PRO A 48 18.03 1.65 13.73
CA PRO A 48 18.75 1.73 14.99
C PRO A 48 18.19 2.77 15.97
N ASN A 49 17.67 3.88 15.49
CA ASN A 49 17.22 5.01 16.30
C ASN A 49 16.21 5.90 15.55
N LEU A 50 15.71 6.94 16.23
CA LEU A 50 14.72 7.87 15.69
C LEU A 50 15.26 8.77 14.58
N GLU A 51 16.55 9.12 14.63
CA GLU A 51 17.21 9.94 13.63
C GLU A 51 17.23 9.22 12.27
N ILE A 52 17.71 7.98 12.25
CA ILE A 52 17.67 7.15 11.04
C ILE A 52 16.24 6.87 10.58
N LYS A 53 15.31 6.70 11.53
CA LYS A 53 13.88 6.56 11.18
C LYS A 53 13.36 7.81 10.46
N SER A 54 13.74 9.01 10.91
CA SER A 54 13.40 10.27 10.25
C SER A 54 13.99 10.33 8.83
N CYS A 55 15.27 9.99 8.67
CA CYS A 55 15.90 9.92 7.34
C CYS A 55 15.15 8.99 6.37
N TYR A 56 14.75 7.79 6.82
CA TYR A 56 13.94 6.88 5.99
C TYR A 56 12.58 7.48 5.67
N THR A 57 11.94 8.14 6.65
CA THR A 57 10.65 8.80 6.43
C THR A 57 10.78 9.89 5.38
N ASP A 58 11.81 10.72 5.47
CA ASP A 58 12.06 11.81 4.51
C ASP A 58 12.34 11.27 3.10
N ILE A 59 13.15 10.21 2.98
CA ILE A 59 13.40 9.54 1.70
C ILE A 59 12.10 8.99 1.10
N ILE A 60 11.26 8.34 1.92
CA ILE A 60 9.98 7.81 1.50
C ILE A 60 9.05 8.95 1.06
N ILE A 61 8.97 10.03 1.84
CA ILE A 61 8.16 11.21 1.49
C ILE A 61 8.65 11.83 0.18
N GLN A 62 9.97 12.04 0.01
CA GLN A 62 10.53 12.57 -1.23
C GLN A 62 10.23 11.66 -2.43
N TYR A 63 10.37 10.35 -2.25
CA TYR A 63 10.00 9.37 -3.27
C TYR A 63 8.52 9.50 -3.65
N PHE A 64 7.63 9.58 -2.67
CA PHE A 64 6.21 9.81 -2.91
C PHE A 64 5.91 11.19 -3.54
N GLU A 65 6.66 12.24 -3.19
CA GLU A 65 6.49 13.57 -3.82
C GLU A 65 6.87 13.57 -5.31
N ILE A 66 7.91 12.83 -5.70
CA ILE A 66 8.25 12.62 -7.12
C ILE A 66 7.07 11.96 -7.86
N TYR A 67 6.42 10.99 -7.23
CA TYR A 67 5.28 10.28 -7.81
C TYR A 67 3.97 11.06 -7.71
N LYS A 68 3.78 11.89 -6.67
CA LYS A 68 2.65 12.84 -6.59
C LYS A 68 2.61 13.78 -7.80
N LYS A 69 3.77 14.21 -8.30
CA LYS A 69 3.84 15.02 -9.53
C LYS A 69 3.46 14.24 -10.79
N ALA A 70 3.59 12.92 -10.77
CA ALA A 70 3.25 12.06 -11.90
C ALA A 70 1.76 11.65 -11.92
N ILE A 71 1.04 11.82 -10.79
CA ILE A 71 -0.39 11.51 -10.68
C ILE A 71 -1.13 12.77 -10.28
N ASN A 72 -2.08 13.14 -11.10
CA ASN A 72 -3.04 14.16 -10.73
C ASN A 72 -4.06 13.55 -9.75
N LYS A 73 -3.86 13.80 -8.44
CA LYS A 73 -4.75 13.32 -7.37
C LYS A 73 -6.21 13.70 -7.60
N ASP A 74 -6.46 14.88 -8.17
CA ASP A 74 -7.82 15.35 -8.46
C ASP A 74 -8.51 14.43 -9.47
N ASN A 75 -7.77 13.85 -10.41
CA ASN A 75 -8.32 12.89 -11.35
C ASN A 75 -8.68 11.57 -10.67
N LEU A 76 -7.88 11.09 -9.69
CA LEU A 76 -8.25 9.91 -8.91
C LEU A 76 -9.54 10.13 -8.10
N TYR A 77 -9.67 11.29 -7.46
CA TYR A 77 -10.91 11.65 -6.74
C TYR A 77 -12.09 11.77 -7.71
N LYS A 78 -11.91 12.43 -8.86
CA LYS A 78 -12.96 12.52 -9.89
C LYS A 78 -13.41 11.15 -10.38
N ALA A 79 -12.47 10.23 -10.61
CA ALA A 79 -12.79 8.86 -11.03
C ALA A 79 -13.61 8.13 -9.96
N LEU A 80 -13.16 8.15 -8.69
CA LEU A 80 -13.87 7.50 -7.59
C LEU A 80 -15.25 8.08 -7.33
N LEU A 81 -15.38 9.41 -7.25
CA LEU A 81 -16.64 10.09 -6.97
C LEU A 81 -17.60 10.04 -8.17
N GLY A 82 -17.04 10.06 -9.39
CA GLY A 82 -17.79 9.92 -10.64
C GLY A 82 -18.19 8.48 -10.99
N ARG A 83 -17.90 7.51 -10.14
CA ARG A 83 -18.17 6.09 -10.37
C ARG A 83 -17.49 5.52 -11.62
N ASN A 84 -16.37 6.11 -12.02
CA ASN A 84 -15.56 5.65 -13.14
C ASN A 84 -14.46 4.70 -12.66
N ALA A 85 -14.84 3.44 -12.38
CA ALA A 85 -13.91 2.42 -11.89
C ALA A 85 -12.77 2.14 -12.88
N GLN A 86 -13.06 2.20 -14.17
CA GLN A 86 -12.06 1.93 -15.21
C GLN A 86 -10.96 3.00 -15.21
N ASP A 87 -11.32 4.27 -15.20
CA ASP A 87 -10.36 5.38 -15.17
C ASP A 87 -9.49 5.33 -13.90
N PHE A 88 -10.09 5.04 -12.74
CA PHE A 88 -9.32 4.81 -11.51
C PHE A 88 -8.32 3.67 -11.66
N ALA A 89 -8.76 2.53 -12.18
CA ALA A 89 -7.91 1.34 -12.35
C ALA A 89 -6.77 1.59 -13.36
N GLU A 90 -7.02 2.31 -14.46
CA GLU A 90 -6.01 2.69 -15.44
C GLU A 90 -4.95 3.61 -14.83
N GLN A 91 -5.34 4.65 -14.11
CA GLN A 91 -4.41 5.57 -13.45
C GLN A 91 -3.53 4.86 -12.41
N ILE A 92 -4.11 3.95 -11.61
CA ILE A 92 -3.34 3.15 -10.65
C ILE A 92 -2.42 2.17 -11.36
N THR A 93 -2.87 1.52 -12.43
CA THR A 93 -2.04 0.62 -13.25
C THR A 93 -0.83 1.35 -13.83
N ASP A 94 -1.03 2.54 -14.37
CA ASP A 94 0.06 3.35 -14.91
C ASP A 94 1.09 3.74 -13.84
N LEU A 95 0.62 4.06 -12.63
CA LEU A 95 1.49 4.29 -11.50
C LEU A 95 2.29 3.04 -11.15
N LEU A 96 1.61 1.92 -10.95
CA LEU A 96 2.25 0.65 -10.56
C LEU A 96 3.30 0.21 -11.58
N ARG A 97 3.05 0.38 -12.87
CA ARG A 97 4.01 0.05 -13.95
C ARG A 97 5.29 0.88 -13.86
N LYS A 98 5.17 2.15 -13.47
CA LYS A 98 6.30 3.09 -13.38
C LYS A 98 7.09 2.96 -12.07
N THR A 99 6.47 2.40 -11.01
CA THR A 99 6.98 2.59 -9.65
C THR A 99 7.40 1.32 -8.93
N ILE A 100 6.82 0.16 -9.23
CA ILE A 100 7.07 -1.04 -8.43
C ILE A 100 7.80 -2.15 -9.18
N SER A 101 8.57 -2.92 -8.41
CA SER A 101 9.09 -4.22 -8.84
C SER A 101 8.02 -5.31 -8.65
N TYR A 102 8.10 -6.40 -9.42
CA TYR A 102 7.17 -7.55 -9.32
C TYR A 102 7.16 -8.24 -7.96
N TYR A 103 8.15 -7.99 -7.09
CA TYR A 103 8.29 -8.64 -5.78
C TYR A 103 7.37 -8.07 -4.68
N ASN A 104 6.72 -6.93 -4.90
CA ASN A 104 5.90 -6.24 -3.90
C ASN A 104 4.40 -6.38 -4.20
N SER A 105 3.87 -7.61 -4.16
CA SER A 105 2.48 -7.88 -4.54
C SER A 105 1.58 -8.30 -3.36
N THR A 106 1.84 -7.77 -2.16
CA THR A 106 1.00 -8.03 -0.98
C THR A 106 -0.17 -7.06 -0.89
N GLU A 107 -1.28 -7.49 -0.32
CA GLU A 107 -2.47 -6.66 -0.08
C GLU A 107 -2.13 -5.42 0.75
N SER A 108 -1.31 -5.57 1.81
CA SER A 108 -0.84 -4.47 2.65
C SER A 108 0.00 -3.43 1.89
N PHE A 109 0.75 -3.84 0.88
CA PHE A 109 1.49 -2.91 0.04
C PHE A 109 0.54 -2.02 -0.77
N TYR A 110 -0.42 -2.61 -1.49
CA TYR A 110 -1.39 -1.84 -2.28
C TYR A 110 -2.27 -0.96 -1.40
N HIS A 111 -2.71 -1.47 -0.26
CA HIS A 111 -3.44 -0.71 0.74
C HIS A 111 -2.65 0.54 1.18
N GLY A 112 -1.38 0.38 1.58
CA GLY A 112 -0.51 1.49 1.99
C GLY A 112 -0.30 2.51 0.87
N LEU A 113 -0.06 2.04 -0.36
CA LEU A 113 0.13 2.89 -1.53
C LEU A 113 -1.12 3.74 -1.82
N ILE A 114 -2.28 3.12 -1.93
CA ILE A 114 -3.54 3.83 -2.23
C ILE A 114 -3.94 4.78 -1.09
N SER A 115 -3.76 4.35 0.17
CA SER A 115 -3.98 5.21 1.34
C SER A 115 -3.10 6.45 1.30
N GLY A 116 -1.82 6.31 0.99
CA GLY A 116 -0.88 7.42 0.85
C GLY A 116 -1.24 8.37 -0.31
N LEU A 117 -1.67 7.81 -1.45
CA LEU A 117 -2.10 8.61 -2.61
C LEU A 117 -3.33 9.44 -2.33
N LEU A 118 -4.33 8.86 -1.68
CA LEU A 118 -5.61 9.51 -1.38
C LEU A 118 -5.55 10.37 -0.11
N SER A 119 -4.48 10.30 0.69
CA SER A 119 -4.32 11.12 1.89
C SER A 119 -3.84 12.54 1.57
N GLY A 120 -4.06 13.47 2.53
CA GLY A 120 -3.51 14.83 2.49
C GLY A 120 -4.27 15.81 1.58
N ASN A 121 -5.51 15.50 1.20
CA ASN A 121 -6.40 16.47 0.57
C ASN A 121 -7.29 17.14 1.65
N VAL A 122 -7.41 18.46 1.59
CA VAL A 122 -8.19 19.23 2.59
C VAL A 122 -9.70 19.06 2.46
N TYR A 123 -10.19 18.63 1.29
CA TYR A 123 -11.63 18.45 1.03
C TYR A 123 -12.14 17.04 1.33
N TYR A 124 -11.24 16.11 1.61
CA TYR A 124 -11.56 14.71 1.83
C TYR A 124 -10.86 14.17 3.07
N LYS A 125 -11.61 13.51 3.94
CA LYS A 125 -11.08 12.76 5.05
C LYS A 125 -10.90 11.31 4.62
N VAL A 126 -9.69 10.80 4.75
CA VAL A 126 -9.37 9.40 4.45
C VAL A 126 -9.14 8.65 5.75
N GLU A 127 -9.87 7.56 5.94
CA GLU A 127 -9.74 6.65 7.08
C GLU A 127 -9.33 5.27 6.56
N SER A 128 -8.32 4.69 7.20
CA SER A 128 -7.72 3.42 6.83
C SER A 128 -7.76 2.44 7.99
N ASN A 129 -8.09 1.17 7.74
CA ASN A 129 -8.15 0.10 8.74
C ASN A 129 -9.01 0.43 9.97
N ARG A 130 -10.07 1.19 9.78
CA ARG A 130 -10.97 1.57 10.85
C ARG A 130 -12.08 0.54 11.03
N GLU A 131 -12.47 0.32 12.28
CA GLU A 131 -13.59 -0.54 12.60
C GLU A 131 -14.89 0.04 12.02
N ASN A 132 -15.56 -0.71 11.16
CA ASN A 132 -16.81 -0.36 10.53
C ASN A 132 -17.68 -1.63 10.46
N GLY A 133 -18.88 -1.59 11.04
CA GLY A 133 -19.74 -2.78 11.11
C GLY A 133 -19.03 -3.96 11.79
N ASP A 134 -19.12 -5.14 11.18
CA ASP A 134 -18.56 -6.39 11.72
C ASP A 134 -17.08 -6.62 11.32
N GLY A 135 -16.31 -5.56 11.07
CA GLY A 135 -14.92 -5.71 10.67
C GLY A 135 -14.20 -4.38 10.44
N ARG A 136 -13.11 -4.44 9.69
CA ARG A 136 -12.31 -3.27 9.32
C ARG A 136 -12.30 -3.16 7.81
N SER A 137 -12.78 -2.01 7.29
CA SER A 137 -12.63 -1.66 5.88
C SER A 137 -11.18 -1.24 5.61
N ASP A 138 -10.67 -1.57 4.43
CA ASP A 138 -9.30 -1.15 4.06
C ASP A 138 -9.20 0.37 3.97
N LEU A 139 -10.13 1.03 3.28
CA LEU A 139 -10.10 2.47 3.11
C LEU A 139 -11.51 3.06 2.98
N VAL A 140 -11.76 4.15 3.69
CA VAL A 140 -12.96 4.97 3.51
C VAL A 140 -12.56 6.42 3.24
N LEU A 141 -13.14 6.98 2.19
CA LEU A 141 -13.00 8.36 1.80
C LEU A 141 -14.31 9.09 2.08
N TYR A 142 -14.25 10.12 2.92
CA TYR A 142 -15.39 10.97 3.26
C TYR A 142 -15.24 12.34 2.63
N GLN A 143 -16.23 12.81 1.91
CA GLN A 143 -16.33 14.24 1.58
C GLN A 143 -16.75 15.02 2.84
N GLN A 144 -16.32 16.28 2.97
CA GLN A 144 -16.61 17.07 4.18
C GLN A 144 -18.10 17.27 4.42
N ASP A 145 -18.88 17.39 3.35
CA ASP A 145 -20.33 17.53 3.42
C ASP A 145 -21.00 16.15 3.35
N VAL A 146 -21.72 15.78 4.39
CA VAL A 146 -22.45 14.50 4.46
C VAL A 146 -23.56 14.37 3.41
N ALA A 147 -24.02 15.47 2.80
CA ALA A 147 -24.93 15.41 1.65
C ALA A 147 -24.25 14.88 0.38
N GLN A 148 -22.93 14.87 0.35
CA GLN A 148 -22.12 14.35 -0.76
C GLN A 148 -21.85 12.85 -0.59
N ASN A 149 -20.67 12.38 -0.98
CA ASN A 149 -20.39 10.95 -1.04
C ASN A 149 -19.46 10.50 0.08
N ALA A 150 -19.69 9.27 0.56
CA ALA A 150 -18.67 8.44 1.16
C ALA A 150 -18.26 7.34 0.17
N VAL A 151 -16.97 7.04 0.06
CA VAL A 151 -16.45 5.99 -0.83
C VAL A 151 -15.73 4.95 0.00
N ILE A 152 -16.11 3.70 -0.14
CA ILE A 152 -15.51 2.56 0.55
C ILE A 152 -14.75 1.73 -0.48
N LEU A 153 -13.48 1.47 -0.21
CA LEU A 153 -12.63 0.62 -1.03
C LEU A 153 -12.16 -0.58 -0.19
N GLU A 154 -12.24 -1.74 -0.78
CA GLU A 154 -11.68 -2.98 -0.26
C GLU A 154 -10.73 -3.56 -1.30
N PHE A 155 -9.55 -3.95 -0.88
CA PHE A 155 -8.48 -4.41 -1.75
C PHE A 155 -8.32 -5.92 -1.68
N LYS A 156 -8.06 -6.55 -2.81
CA LYS A 156 -7.72 -7.97 -2.88
C LYS A 156 -6.59 -8.20 -3.89
N VAL A 157 -5.67 -9.07 -3.53
CA VAL A 157 -4.69 -9.60 -4.49
C VAL A 157 -5.26 -10.87 -5.09
N CYS A 158 -5.17 -10.98 -6.42
CA CYS A 158 -5.61 -12.17 -7.13
C CYS A 158 -4.80 -13.40 -6.71
N GLY A 159 -5.49 -14.46 -6.38
CA GLY A 159 -4.91 -15.77 -6.16
C GLY A 159 -4.32 -16.36 -7.46
N LYS A 160 -3.57 -17.48 -7.32
CA LYS A 160 -2.84 -18.10 -8.44
C LYS A 160 -3.74 -18.42 -9.65
N ASN A 161 -4.97 -18.89 -9.41
CA ASN A 161 -5.95 -19.30 -10.43
C ASN A 161 -7.20 -18.41 -10.42
N GLU A 162 -7.13 -17.25 -9.76
CA GLU A 162 -8.25 -16.31 -9.62
C GLU A 162 -8.16 -15.24 -10.71
N THR A 163 -9.28 -14.94 -11.33
CA THR A 163 -9.40 -13.79 -12.24
C THR A 163 -9.51 -12.49 -11.44
N ALA A 164 -9.21 -11.38 -12.08
CA ALA A 164 -9.36 -10.07 -11.43
C ALA A 164 -10.81 -9.75 -11.08
N ASP A 165 -11.76 -10.16 -11.94
CA ASP A 165 -13.18 -9.98 -11.71
C ASP A 165 -13.67 -10.78 -10.48
N GLU A 166 -13.21 -12.00 -10.30
CA GLU A 166 -13.52 -12.81 -9.11
C GLU A 166 -12.96 -12.17 -7.83
N ALA A 167 -11.70 -11.67 -7.86
CA ALA A 167 -11.10 -10.99 -6.73
C ALA A 167 -11.83 -9.69 -6.38
N ALA A 168 -12.19 -8.87 -7.38
CA ALA A 168 -12.96 -7.64 -7.19
C ALA A 168 -14.37 -7.93 -6.62
N LYS A 169 -15.05 -8.95 -7.11
CA LYS A 169 -16.34 -9.40 -6.57
C LYS A 169 -16.22 -9.89 -5.13
N ARG A 170 -15.13 -10.59 -4.79
CA ARG A 170 -14.84 -11.02 -3.41
C ARG A 170 -14.63 -9.83 -2.48
N ALA A 171 -13.94 -8.78 -2.93
CA ALA A 171 -13.78 -7.54 -2.19
C ALA A 171 -15.14 -6.84 -1.97
N LEU A 172 -15.95 -6.66 -3.01
CA LEU A 172 -17.29 -6.07 -2.91
C LEU A 172 -18.22 -6.89 -1.99
N LYS A 173 -18.15 -8.21 -2.07
CA LYS A 173 -18.89 -9.09 -1.19
C LYS A 173 -18.49 -8.86 0.27
N GLN A 174 -17.21 -8.74 0.58
CA GLN A 174 -16.73 -8.46 1.93
C GLN A 174 -17.28 -7.14 2.48
N ILE A 175 -17.30 -6.05 1.68
CA ILE A 175 -17.89 -4.76 2.08
C ILE A 175 -19.36 -4.94 2.50
N ASN A 176 -20.11 -5.76 1.76
CA ASN A 176 -21.53 -5.98 2.01
C ASN A 176 -21.77 -6.91 3.21
N ASP A 177 -21.09 -8.06 3.25
CA ASP A 177 -21.25 -9.06 4.31
C ASP A 177 -20.87 -8.53 5.69
N ARG A 178 -19.88 -7.63 5.75
CA ARG A 178 -19.37 -7.01 6.97
C ARG A 178 -19.98 -5.63 7.27
N ASP A 179 -20.91 -5.20 6.43
CA ASP A 179 -21.59 -3.91 6.52
C ASP A 179 -20.65 -2.72 6.78
N TYR A 180 -19.56 -2.64 6.02
CA TYR A 180 -18.59 -1.53 6.17
C TYR A 180 -19.19 -0.13 5.91
N ALA A 181 -20.41 -0.07 5.41
CA ALA A 181 -21.17 1.16 5.21
C ALA A 181 -21.92 1.65 6.46
N SER A 182 -22.00 0.86 7.55
CA SER A 182 -22.77 1.20 8.75
C SER A 182 -22.35 2.55 9.32
N LYS A 183 -21.06 2.73 9.54
CA LYS A 183 -20.51 3.98 10.10
C LYS A 183 -20.77 5.20 9.22
N ALA A 184 -20.62 5.07 7.90
CA ALA A 184 -20.92 6.17 6.98
C ALA A 184 -22.41 6.56 7.03
N ARG A 185 -23.31 5.57 7.16
CA ARG A 185 -24.76 5.84 7.34
C ARG A 185 -25.07 6.51 8.68
N GLU A 186 -24.45 6.06 9.76
CA GLU A 186 -24.57 6.67 11.10
C GLU A 186 -24.10 8.13 11.10
N ASP A 187 -23.01 8.43 10.38
CA ASP A 187 -22.47 9.77 10.22
C ASP A 187 -23.33 10.66 9.27
N GLY A 188 -24.40 10.11 8.67
CA GLY A 188 -25.38 10.85 7.88
C GLY A 188 -25.16 10.82 6.37
N TYR A 189 -24.15 10.08 5.86
CA TYR A 189 -23.92 9.96 4.42
C TYR A 189 -25.01 9.13 3.76
N LYS A 190 -25.73 9.73 2.80
CA LYS A 190 -26.79 9.07 2.04
C LYS A 190 -26.27 8.40 0.76
N ASN A 191 -25.20 8.96 0.19
CA ASN A 191 -24.58 8.50 -1.04
C ASN A 191 -23.31 7.72 -0.71
N ILE A 192 -23.38 6.41 -0.65
CA ILE A 192 -22.25 5.54 -0.35
C ILE A 192 -21.86 4.76 -1.61
N ILE A 193 -20.64 4.98 -2.08
CA ILE A 193 -20.07 4.31 -3.24
C ILE A 193 -19.13 3.21 -2.73
N LYS A 194 -19.23 2.02 -3.30
CA LYS A 194 -18.44 0.85 -2.89
C LYS A 194 -17.60 0.35 -4.05
N TYR A 195 -16.34 0.13 -3.82
CA TYR A 195 -15.40 -0.43 -4.77
C TYR A 195 -14.73 -1.67 -4.21
N GLY A 196 -14.83 -2.78 -4.94
CA GLY A 196 -13.95 -3.91 -4.78
C GLY A 196 -12.80 -3.76 -5.78
N VAL A 197 -11.60 -3.61 -5.29
CA VAL A 197 -10.41 -3.35 -6.12
C VAL A 197 -9.50 -4.57 -6.09
N ALA A 198 -9.18 -5.11 -7.26
CA ALA A 198 -8.31 -6.27 -7.39
C ALA A 198 -6.94 -5.88 -7.96
N PHE A 199 -5.90 -6.54 -7.46
CA PHE A 199 -4.54 -6.37 -7.96
C PHE A 199 -3.95 -7.69 -8.44
N LYS A 200 -3.28 -7.63 -9.59
CA LYS A 200 -2.49 -8.73 -10.13
C LYS A 200 -1.14 -8.19 -10.63
N GLY A 201 -0.10 -8.31 -9.81
CA GLY A 201 1.20 -7.69 -10.07
C GLY A 201 1.07 -6.18 -10.25
N LYS A 202 1.41 -5.65 -11.42
CA LYS A 202 1.34 -4.21 -11.74
C LYS A 202 0.00 -3.76 -12.33
N MET A 203 -1.03 -4.55 -12.23
CA MET A 203 -2.35 -4.25 -12.77
C MET A 203 -3.37 -4.05 -11.66
N CYS A 204 -4.19 -3.01 -11.79
CA CYS A 204 -5.36 -2.71 -10.97
C CYS A 204 -6.63 -2.94 -11.80
N TYR A 205 -7.66 -3.47 -11.16
CA TYR A 205 -8.96 -3.79 -11.76
C TYR A 205 -10.09 -3.33 -10.84
#